data_af024cad3d33b7a522dcd63ba4396b65
#
_entry.id   af024cad3d33b7a522dcd63ba4396b65
#
_cell.length_a   1.000
_cell.length_b   1.000
_cell.length_c   1.000
_cell.angle_alpha   90.00
_cell.angle_beta   90.00
_cell.angle_gamma   90.00
#
_symmetry.space_group_name_H-M   'P 1'
#
loop_
_entity.id
_entity.type
_entity.pdbx_description
1 polymer ?
#
loop_
_entity_poly.entity_id
_entity_poly.type
_entity_poly.pdbx_seq_one_letter_code
_entity_poly.pdbx_strand_id
1 'polypeptide(L)'
;DEAFAAALAAAKQQGRSTVHVRVWLPLPAACPAQSNITLDSFTEPPTCIAPEDAAQRTAYWEADLAENRPFGAVYSYRTTARYADPLHMQADPVQPDFDTQEELPHLEFTPYLRALAAQLTQGLTDPVQKAKRIYDYVTLNTHYHYQPPYFVQENITDGCAHNRRGDCGIMASTFI
;
A
#
# COMPACT_ATOMS: atom_id res chain seq x y z
N ASP A 1 6.05 20.26 -14.08
CA ASP A 1 5.00 19.26 -13.85
C ASP A 1 3.69 19.81 -14.43
N GLU A 2 3.13 19.10 -15.43
CA GLU A 2 1.93 19.51 -16.16
C GLU A 2 0.71 19.66 -15.26
N ALA A 3 0.57 18.80 -14.27
CA ALA A 3 -0.56 18.83 -13.32
C ALA A 3 -0.56 20.13 -12.48
N PHE A 4 0.60 20.55 -12.01
CA PHE A 4 0.71 21.82 -11.28
C PHE A 4 0.43 23.02 -12.17
N ALA A 5 0.94 23.04 -13.40
CA ALA A 5 0.68 24.10 -14.36
C ALA A 5 -0.82 24.23 -14.68
N ALA A 6 -1.51 23.11 -14.87
CA ALA A 6 -2.96 23.09 -15.10
C ALA A 6 -3.73 23.59 -13.86
N ALA A 7 -3.36 23.16 -12.66
CA ALA A 7 -3.96 23.62 -11.42
C ALA A 7 -3.77 25.14 -11.20
N LEU A 8 -2.57 25.66 -11.51
CA LEU A 8 -2.29 27.09 -11.40
C LEU A 8 -3.07 27.91 -12.43
N ALA A 9 -3.22 27.41 -13.65
CA ALA A 9 -4.04 28.07 -14.67
C ALA A 9 -5.52 28.15 -14.22
N ALA A 10 -6.05 27.07 -13.68
CA ALA A 10 -7.42 27.05 -13.13
C ALA A 10 -7.58 27.99 -11.92
N ALA A 11 -6.60 28.05 -11.04
CA ALA A 11 -6.60 29.00 -9.92
C ALA A 11 -6.60 30.46 -10.38
N LYS A 12 -5.81 30.80 -11.42
CA LYS A 12 -5.76 32.15 -12.01
C LYS A 12 -7.10 32.55 -12.63
N GLN A 13 -7.82 31.64 -13.28
CA GLN A 13 -9.18 31.89 -13.77
C GLN A 13 -10.17 32.24 -12.66
N GLN A 14 -9.89 31.79 -11.43
CA GLN A 14 -10.67 32.07 -10.23
C GLN A 14 -10.14 33.27 -9.43
N GLY A 15 -9.21 34.07 -9.99
CA GLY A 15 -8.63 35.23 -9.35
C GLY A 15 -7.61 34.92 -8.26
N ARG A 16 -7.11 33.66 -8.17
CA ARG A 16 -6.06 33.27 -7.22
C ARG A 16 -4.69 33.27 -7.93
N SER A 17 -3.64 33.63 -7.20
CA SER A 17 -2.27 33.64 -7.71
C SER A 17 -1.45 32.41 -7.34
N THR A 18 -2.01 31.54 -6.50
CA THR A 18 -1.35 30.36 -5.93
C THR A 18 -2.23 29.13 -6.00
N VAL A 19 -1.60 27.98 -5.89
CA VAL A 19 -2.24 26.67 -5.68
C VAL A 19 -1.92 26.20 -4.27
N HIS A 20 -2.94 25.86 -3.51
CA HIS A 20 -2.77 25.22 -2.22
C HIS A 20 -2.36 23.76 -2.42
N VAL A 21 -1.22 23.38 -1.85
CA VAL A 21 -0.67 22.02 -1.96
C VAL A 21 -0.51 21.39 -0.59
N ARG A 22 -0.75 20.08 -0.54
CA ARG A 22 -0.45 19.22 0.59
C ARG A 22 0.39 18.06 0.11
N VAL A 23 1.52 17.85 0.75
CA VAL A 23 2.49 16.81 0.34
C VAL A 23 2.81 15.90 1.53
N TRP A 24 2.70 14.62 1.32
CA TRP A 24 3.11 13.58 2.27
C TRP A 24 4.24 12.78 1.66
N LEU A 25 5.38 12.75 2.34
CA LEU A 25 6.54 11.98 1.91
C LEU A 25 6.80 10.86 2.94
N PRO A 26 6.79 9.58 2.54
CA PRO A 26 7.12 8.50 3.44
C PRO A 26 8.54 8.63 4.00
N LEU A 27 8.68 8.35 5.28
CA LEU A 27 9.96 8.31 5.99
C LEU A 27 10.16 6.92 6.60
N PRO A 28 11.42 6.50 6.84
CA PRO A 28 11.66 5.26 7.57
C PRO A 28 11.14 5.36 9.01
N ALA A 29 10.48 4.30 9.46
CA ALA A 29 9.95 4.16 10.82
C ALA A 29 10.78 3.15 11.62
N ALA A 30 10.93 3.40 12.92
CA ALA A 30 11.59 2.47 13.81
C ALA A 30 10.77 1.18 13.95
N CYS A 31 11.35 0.07 13.58
CA CYS A 31 10.75 -1.25 13.71
C CYS A 31 11.84 -2.32 13.84
N PRO A 32 11.47 -3.57 14.14
CA PRO A 32 12.48 -4.63 14.30
C PRO A 32 13.39 -4.86 13.07
N ALA A 33 12.97 -4.42 11.88
CA ALA A 33 13.76 -4.52 10.64
C ALA A 33 14.48 -3.22 10.26
N GLN A 34 14.16 -2.09 10.90
CA GLN A 34 14.76 -0.78 10.61
C GLN A 34 15.21 -0.10 11.89
N SER A 35 16.45 0.36 11.91
CA SER A 35 17.07 1.04 13.07
C SER A 35 18.09 2.09 12.63
N ASN A 36 18.63 2.85 13.57
CA ASN A 36 19.63 3.90 13.35
C ASN A 36 19.15 4.91 12.29
N ILE A 37 17.92 5.37 12.43
CA ILE A 37 17.31 6.31 11.49
C ILE A 37 17.82 7.72 11.77
N THR A 38 18.36 8.35 10.75
CA THR A 38 18.77 9.76 10.79
C THR A 38 18.09 10.50 9.65
N LEU A 39 17.42 11.59 9.97
CA LEU A 39 16.89 12.53 8.98
C LEU A 39 17.94 13.61 8.76
N ASP A 40 18.64 13.54 7.61
CA ASP A 40 19.83 14.37 7.35
C ASP A 40 19.43 15.77 6.88
N SER A 41 18.49 15.90 5.96
CA SER A 41 18.02 17.18 5.45
C SER A 41 16.65 17.09 4.78
N PHE A 42 16.03 18.24 4.62
CA PHE A 42 14.83 18.46 3.80
C PHE A 42 15.09 19.58 2.80
N THR A 43 14.44 19.53 1.64
CA THR A 43 14.49 20.64 0.65
C THR A 43 13.97 21.94 1.26
N GLU A 44 12.99 21.85 2.13
CA GLU A 44 12.48 22.90 2.99
C GLU A 44 11.91 22.29 4.28
N PRO A 45 11.85 23.03 5.39
CA PRO A 45 11.31 22.50 6.63
C PRO A 45 9.89 21.95 6.46
N PRO A 46 9.59 20.73 6.87
CA PRO A 46 8.22 20.21 6.84
C PRO A 46 7.34 20.93 7.87
N THR A 47 6.05 21.00 7.58
CA THR A 47 5.03 21.50 8.52
C THR A 47 4.94 20.63 9.76
N CYS A 48 5.04 19.30 9.57
CA CYS A 48 5.21 18.37 10.67
C CYS A 48 5.89 17.08 10.21
N ILE A 49 6.44 16.35 11.18
CA ILE A 49 7.02 15.02 11.00
C ILE A 49 6.34 14.07 11.98
N ALA A 50 5.84 12.94 11.47
CA ALA A 50 5.27 11.91 12.32
C ALA A 50 6.32 11.32 13.29
N PRO A 51 5.92 10.85 14.48
CA PRO A 51 6.81 10.16 15.42
C PRO A 51 7.61 9.03 14.77
N GLU A 52 8.77 8.70 15.36
CA GLU A 52 9.67 7.71 14.77
C GLU A 52 9.08 6.30 14.73
N ASP A 53 8.20 5.98 15.65
CA ASP A 53 7.50 4.71 15.80
C ASP A 53 6.12 4.67 15.13
N ALA A 54 5.73 5.74 14.41
CA ALA A 54 4.46 5.76 13.70
C ALA A 54 4.41 4.66 12.63
N ALA A 55 3.32 3.91 12.56
CA ALA A 55 3.14 2.81 11.62
C ALA A 55 3.33 3.25 10.15
N GLN A 56 2.88 4.47 9.83
CA GLN A 56 3.11 5.14 8.54
C GLN A 56 3.76 6.49 8.79
N ARG A 57 5.08 6.46 9.05
CA ARG A 57 5.84 7.68 9.31
C ARG A 57 5.95 8.52 8.06
N THR A 58 5.56 9.79 8.14
CA THR A 58 5.62 10.74 7.02
C THR A 58 6.15 12.09 7.46
N ALA A 59 6.77 12.81 6.53
CA ALA A 59 6.91 14.26 6.59
C ALA A 59 5.75 14.88 5.81
N TYR A 60 5.20 15.95 6.34
CA TYR A 60 4.06 16.66 5.77
C TYR A 60 4.40 18.13 5.52
N TRP A 61 4.01 18.61 4.35
CA TRP A 61 4.07 20.03 3.98
C TRP A 61 2.70 20.52 3.57
N GLU A 62 2.41 21.75 3.92
CA GLU A 62 1.23 22.47 3.47
C GLU A 62 1.66 23.87 3.08
N ALA A 63 1.40 24.29 1.84
CA ALA A 63 1.86 25.57 1.32
C ALA A 63 0.99 26.06 0.16
N ASP A 64 0.95 27.39 -0.01
CA ASP A 64 0.39 28.07 -1.17
C ASP A 64 1.53 28.41 -2.15
N LEU A 65 1.54 27.79 -3.32
CA LEU A 65 2.62 27.88 -4.29
C LEU A 65 2.22 28.71 -5.51
N ALA A 66 3.03 29.72 -5.84
CA ALA A 66 2.94 30.45 -7.09
C ALA A 66 3.68 29.78 -8.25
N GLU A 67 4.66 28.93 -7.92
CA GLU A 67 5.46 28.15 -8.87
C GLU A 67 5.74 26.77 -8.30
N ASN A 68 5.97 25.79 -9.20
CA ASN A 68 6.28 24.44 -8.78
C ASN A 68 7.66 24.35 -8.16
N ARG A 69 7.80 23.58 -7.07
CA ARG A 69 9.06 23.30 -6.40
C ARG A 69 9.09 21.89 -5.84
N PRO A 70 10.27 21.27 -5.73
CA PRO A 70 10.38 19.92 -5.18
C PRO A 70 10.23 19.92 -3.66
N PHE A 71 9.59 18.88 -3.13
CA PHE A 71 9.60 18.50 -1.72
C PHE A 71 10.40 17.22 -1.58
N GLY A 72 11.37 17.18 -0.69
CA GLY A 72 12.28 16.06 -0.56
C GLY A 72 12.87 15.93 0.83
N ALA A 73 13.27 14.72 1.16
CA ALA A 73 14.01 14.39 2.37
C ALA A 73 15.24 13.53 2.02
N VAL A 74 16.33 13.77 2.73
CA VAL A 74 17.51 12.89 2.72
C VAL A 74 17.59 12.24 4.09
N TYR A 75 17.69 10.93 4.11
CA TYR A 75 17.79 10.17 5.35
C TYR A 75 18.64 8.91 5.17
N SER A 76 19.15 8.42 6.28
CA SER A 76 19.87 7.16 6.35
C SER A 76 19.25 6.26 7.41
N TYR A 77 19.32 4.96 7.23
CA TYR A 77 18.86 3.97 8.21
C TYR A 77 19.57 2.63 7.96
N ARG A 78 19.52 1.77 8.96
CA ARG A 78 20.00 0.39 8.87
C ARG A 78 18.83 -0.56 8.71
N THR A 79 18.91 -1.43 7.71
CA THR A 79 18.00 -2.58 7.58
C THR A 79 18.64 -3.84 8.15
N THR A 80 17.84 -4.66 8.81
CA THR A 80 18.24 -5.99 9.27
C THR A 80 17.29 -7.01 8.66
N ALA A 81 17.84 -7.96 7.90
CA ALA A 81 17.04 -9.03 7.34
C ALA A 81 16.42 -9.87 8.46
N ARG A 82 15.13 -10.14 8.35
CA ARG A 82 14.41 -11.05 9.25
C ARG A 82 13.85 -12.19 8.42
N TYR A 83 14.12 -13.38 8.87
CA TYR A 83 13.61 -14.59 8.24
C TYR A 83 12.57 -15.21 9.16
N ALA A 84 11.44 -15.58 8.58
CA ALA A 84 10.43 -16.36 9.26
C ALA A 84 10.34 -17.73 8.61
N ASP A 85 10.20 -18.77 9.40
CA ASP A 85 9.91 -20.11 8.89
C ASP A 85 8.40 -20.35 8.98
N PRO A 86 7.67 -20.30 7.86
CA PRO A 86 6.21 -20.48 7.88
C PRO A 86 5.75 -21.84 8.41
N LEU A 87 6.64 -22.83 8.42
CA LEU A 87 6.31 -24.17 8.93
C LEU A 87 6.31 -24.23 10.45
N HIS A 88 7.01 -23.31 11.10
CA HIS A 88 7.15 -23.24 12.56
C HIS A 88 6.55 -21.97 13.17
N MET A 89 5.92 -21.11 12.34
CA MET A 89 5.19 -19.95 12.84
C MET A 89 3.91 -20.37 13.56
N GLN A 90 3.63 -19.68 14.63
CA GLN A 90 2.34 -19.76 15.30
C GLN A 90 1.56 -18.48 15.03
N ALA A 91 0.26 -18.63 14.75
CA ALA A 91 -0.62 -17.49 14.62
C ALA A 91 -0.76 -16.78 15.97
N ASP A 92 -0.87 -15.45 15.94
CA ASP A 92 -1.23 -14.71 17.15
C ASP A 92 -2.61 -15.18 17.62
N PRO A 93 -2.76 -15.55 18.91
CA PRO A 93 -4.05 -15.94 19.45
C PRO A 93 -5.09 -14.81 19.41
N VAL A 94 -4.64 -13.55 19.38
CA VAL A 94 -5.49 -12.38 19.23
C VAL A 94 -5.45 -11.95 17.78
N GLN A 95 -6.51 -12.24 17.03
CA GLN A 95 -6.66 -11.81 15.65
C GLN A 95 -7.33 -10.43 15.59
N PRO A 96 -6.94 -9.57 14.63
CA PRO A 96 -7.63 -8.31 14.43
C PRO A 96 -9.08 -8.52 13.98
N ASP A 97 -9.95 -7.62 14.38
CA ASP A 97 -11.37 -7.57 14.00
C ASP A 97 -11.68 -6.48 12.96
N PHE A 98 -10.63 -5.82 12.46
CA PHE A 98 -10.71 -4.78 11.42
C PHE A 98 -10.18 -5.32 10.08
N ASP A 99 -10.53 -4.65 8.99
CA ASP A 99 -10.12 -4.97 7.62
C ASP A 99 -10.46 -6.43 7.18
N THR A 100 -11.60 -6.93 7.69
CA THR A 100 -12.09 -8.30 7.40
C THR A 100 -13.33 -8.30 6.51
N GLN A 101 -13.71 -7.14 5.98
CA GLN A 101 -14.93 -6.95 5.20
C GLN A 101 -14.62 -6.69 3.73
N GLU A 102 -15.64 -6.81 2.91
CA GLU A 102 -15.57 -6.41 1.51
C GLU A 102 -15.36 -4.91 1.36
N GLU A 103 -14.54 -4.50 0.41
CA GLU A 103 -14.33 -3.11 0.01
C GLU A 103 -14.69 -2.92 -1.47
N LEU A 104 -15.98 -2.71 -1.69
CA LEU A 104 -16.52 -2.56 -3.04
C LEU A 104 -16.01 -1.30 -3.74
N PRO A 105 -15.81 -1.34 -5.06
CA PRO A 105 -16.11 -2.46 -5.96
C PRO A 105 -14.95 -3.45 -6.15
N HIS A 106 -13.80 -3.23 -5.52
CA HIS A 106 -12.57 -3.93 -5.85
C HIS A 106 -12.33 -5.21 -5.06
N LEU A 107 -12.73 -5.23 -3.79
CA LEU A 107 -12.61 -6.37 -2.89
C LEU A 107 -14.01 -6.91 -2.59
N GLU A 108 -14.56 -7.70 -3.49
CA GLU A 108 -15.83 -8.37 -3.33
C GLU A 108 -15.61 -9.87 -3.16
N PHE A 109 -16.17 -10.46 -2.11
CA PHE A 109 -16.06 -11.89 -1.84
C PHE A 109 -17.12 -12.67 -2.63
N THR A 110 -16.94 -12.75 -3.94
CA THR A 110 -17.86 -13.46 -4.84
C THR A 110 -18.05 -14.93 -4.42
N PRO A 111 -19.14 -15.57 -4.84
CA PRO A 111 -19.31 -17.01 -4.64
C PRO A 111 -18.15 -17.85 -5.16
N TYR A 112 -17.52 -17.41 -6.26
CA TYR A 112 -16.34 -18.06 -6.82
C TYR A 112 -15.13 -17.94 -5.89
N LEU A 113 -14.80 -16.74 -5.41
CA LEU A 113 -13.67 -16.53 -4.49
C LEU A 113 -13.87 -17.30 -3.17
N ARG A 114 -15.10 -17.29 -2.62
CA ARG A 114 -15.43 -18.07 -1.42
C ARG A 114 -15.24 -19.58 -1.64
N ALA A 115 -15.69 -20.10 -2.79
CA ALA A 115 -15.51 -21.50 -3.13
C ALA A 115 -14.03 -21.85 -3.33
N LEU A 116 -13.28 -20.99 -4.01
CA LEU A 116 -11.85 -21.16 -4.24
C LEU A 116 -11.08 -21.18 -2.91
N ALA A 117 -11.33 -20.21 -2.02
CA ALA A 117 -10.70 -20.14 -0.70
C ALA A 117 -11.02 -21.40 0.14
N ALA A 118 -12.28 -21.85 0.13
CA ALA A 118 -12.69 -23.08 0.81
C ALA A 118 -11.98 -24.31 0.25
N GLN A 119 -11.86 -24.41 -1.06
CA GLN A 119 -11.15 -25.52 -1.73
C GLN A 119 -9.66 -25.52 -1.37
N LEU A 120 -9.00 -24.36 -1.43
CA LEU A 120 -7.56 -24.23 -1.14
C LEU A 120 -7.24 -24.57 0.31
N THR A 121 -8.13 -24.24 1.22
CA THR A 121 -7.93 -24.40 2.67
C THR A 121 -8.60 -25.65 3.26
N GLN A 122 -9.15 -26.52 2.41
CA GLN A 122 -9.83 -27.74 2.84
C GLN A 122 -8.95 -28.61 3.72
N GLY A 123 -9.46 -28.99 4.90
CA GLY A 123 -8.78 -29.83 5.87
C GLY A 123 -7.70 -29.10 6.70
N LEU A 124 -7.46 -27.82 6.48
CA LEU A 124 -6.51 -27.03 7.24
C LEU A 124 -7.23 -26.29 8.39
N THR A 125 -6.69 -26.39 9.59
CA THR A 125 -7.19 -25.65 10.77
C THR A 125 -6.28 -24.48 11.14
N ASP A 126 -4.97 -24.63 10.94
CA ASP A 126 -3.96 -23.61 11.24
C ASP A 126 -4.05 -22.45 10.24
N PRO A 127 -4.24 -21.20 10.72
CA PRO A 127 -4.35 -20.03 9.86
C PRO A 127 -3.05 -19.73 9.08
N VAL A 128 -1.88 -20.04 9.61
CA VAL A 128 -0.60 -19.86 8.91
C VAL A 128 -0.52 -20.80 7.69
N GLN A 129 -0.95 -22.04 7.85
CA GLN A 129 -1.00 -23.00 6.74
C GLN A 129 -2.05 -22.62 5.69
N LYS A 130 -3.20 -22.08 6.11
CA LYS A 130 -4.21 -21.53 5.18
C LYS A 130 -3.64 -20.39 4.37
N ALA A 131 -3.03 -19.40 5.02
CA ALA A 131 -2.38 -18.27 4.37
C ALA A 131 -1.28 -18.74 3.40
N LYS A 132 -0.43 -19.68 3.83
CA LYS A 132 0.61 -20.27 2.96
C LYS A 132 0.02 -20.93 1.72
N ARG A 133 -1.09 -21.65 1.85
CA ARG A 133 -1.74 -22.29 0.73
C ARG A 133 -2.34 -21.31 -0.27
N ILE A 134 -2.95 -20.23 0.22
CA ILE A 134 -3.49 -19.16 -0.64
C ILE A 134 -2.33 -18.40 -1.31
N TYR A 135 -1.26 -18.09 -0.57
CA TYR A 135 -0.05 -17.46 -1.10
C TYR A 135 0.55 -18.28 -2.26
N ASP A 136 0.73 -19.59 -2.07
CA ASP A 136 1.27 -20.48 -3.10
C ASP A 136 0.35 -20.50 -4.33
N TYR A 137 -0.96 -20.54 -4.13
CA TYR A 137 -1.90 -20.47 -5.24
C TYR A 137 -1.74 -19.19 -6.05
N VAL A 138 -1.74 -18.03 -5.40
CA VAL A 138 -1.60 -16.73 -6.08
C VAL A 138 -0.25 -16.64 -6.79
N THR A 139 0.85 -16.95 -6.11
CA THR A 139 2.19 -16.77 -6.67
C THR A 139 2.54 -17.77 -7.78
N LEU A 140 2.02 -18.98 -7.72
CA LEU A 140 2.31 -20.04 -8.71
C LEU A 140 1.34 -20.05 -9.90
N ASN A 141 0.16 -19.46 -9.75
CA ASN A 141 -0.88 -19.50 -10.78
C ASN A 141 -1.21 -18.14 -11.40
N THR A 142 -0.64 -17.05 -10.89
CA THR A 142 -0.89 -15.70 -11.43
C THR A 142 0.37 -15.17 -12.11
N HIS A 143 0.21 -14.64 -13.32
CA HIS A 143 1.29 -13.99 -14.05
C HIS A 143 1.23 -12.48 -13.82
N TYR A 144 2.39 -11.88 -13.49
CA TYR A 144 2.50 -10.44 -13.40
C TYR A 144 2.25 -9.80 -14.78
N HIS A 145 1.33 -8.86 -14.82
CA HIS A 145 0.95 -8.19 -16.06
C HIS A 145 0.50 -6.76 -15.76
N TYR A 146 0.87 -5.83 -16.64
CA TYR A 146 0.36 -4.47 -16.56
C TYR A 146 -1.17 -4.44 -16.56
N GLN A 147 -1.74 -3.63 -15.69
CA GLN A 147 -3.17 -3.46 -15.54
C GLN A 147 -3.57 -2.02 -15.83
N PRO A 148 -4.76 -1.78 -16.37
CA PRO A 148 -5.32 -0.43 -16.46
C PRO A 148 -5.54 0.14 -15.04
N PRO A 149 -5.73 1.47 -14.90
CA PRO A 149 -6.02 2.08 -13.60
C PRO A 149 -7.20 1.40 -12.90
N TYR A 150 -7.11 1.16 -11.60
CA TYR A 150 -8.10 0.38 -10.85
C TYR A 150 -9.51 0.98 -10.90
N PHE A 151 -9.62 2.32 -10.97
CA PHE A 151 -10.92 3.01 -11.05
C PHE A 151 -11.73 2.71 -12.33
N VAL A 152 -11.11 2.10 -13.35
CA VAL A 152 -11.83 1.64 -14.56
C VAL A 152 -12.11 0.14 -14.55
N GLN A 153 -11.73 -0.56 -13.48
CA GLN A 153 -11.98 -1.98 -13.29
C GLN A 153 -13.06 -2.18 -12.23
N GLU A 154 -13.91 -3.18 -12.38
CA GLU A 154 -14.89 -3.53 -11.37
C GLU A 154 -14.23 -4.33 -10.25
N ASN A 155 -14.41 -5.63 -10.20
CA ASN A 155 -13.83 -6.49 -9.18
C ASN A 155 -12.43 -6.97 -9.60
N ILE A 156 -11.38 -6.35 -9.05
CA ILE A 156 -9.98 -6.69 -9.40
C ILE A 156 -9.56 -8.06 -8.86
N THR A 157 -10.09 -8.46 -7.70
CA THR A 157 -9.73 -9.73 -7.06
C THR A 157 -10.34 -10.92 -7.80
N ASP A 158 -11.62 -10.86 -8.10
CA ASP A 158 -12.32 -11.90 -8.87
C ASP A 158 -11.76 -12.01 -10.29
N GLY A 159 -11.52 -10.87 -10.95
CA GLY A 159 -10.87 -10.81 -12.25
C GLY A 159 -9.49 -11.45 -12.27
N CYS A 160 -8.67 -11.21 -11.24
CA CYS A 160 -7.36 -11.83 -11.11
C CYS A 160 -7.46 -13.34 -10.92
N ALA A 161 -8.34 -13.81 -10.05
CA ALA A 161 -8.53 -15.23 -9.78
C ALA A 161 -9.00 -16.01 -11.03
N HIS A 162 -9.86 -15.40 -11.85
CA HIS A 162 -10.32 -15.99 -13.10
C HIS A 162 -9.27 -15.93 -14.21
N ASN A 163 -8.68 -14.76 -14.45
CA ASN A 163 -7.81 -14.52 -15.58
C ASN A 163 -6.35 -14.90 -15.32
N ARG A 164 -6.00 -15.12 -14.04
CA ARG A 164 -4.64 -15.45 -13.59
C ARG A 164 -3.60 -14.39 -14.01
N ARG A 165 -4.01 -13.13 -13.96
CA ARG A 165 -3.18 -11.98 -14.32
C ARG A 165 -3.46 -10.84 -13.35
N GLY A 166 -2.39 -10.21 -12.87
CA GLY A 166 -2.48 -9.04 -12.01
C GLY A 166 -1.14 -8.32 -11.89
N ASP A 167 -1.16 -7.09 -11.48
CA ASP A 167 0.02 -6.41 -10.97
C ASP A 167 0.22 -6.71 -9.48
N CYS A 168 1.22 -6.08 -8.85
CA CYS A 168 1.54 -6.33 -7.45
C CYS A 168 0.37 -6.03 -6.50
N GLY A 169 -0.38 -4.94 -6.75
CA GLY A 169 -1.52 -4.55 -5.93
C GLY A 169 -2.69 -5.52 -6.07
N ILE A 170 -3.03 -5.89 -7.31
CA ILE A 170 -4.10 -6.85 -7.59
C ILE A 170 -3.78 -8.24 -7.00
N MET A 171 -2.53 -8.71 -7.16
CA MET A 171 -2.12 -9.99 -6.58
C MET A 171 -2.17 -9.96 -5.05
N ALA A 172 -1.74 -8.86 -4.42
CA ALA A 172 -1.83 -8.68 -2.98
C ALA A 172 -3.29 -8.67 -2.51
N SER A 173 -4.16 -7.91 -3.19
CA SER A 173 -5.60 -7.85 -2.88
C SER A 173 -6.31 -9.20 -3.07
N THR A 174 -5.86 -10.01 -4.05
CA THR A 174 -6.41 -11.37 -4.26
C THR A 174 -5.97 -12.35 -3.17
N PHE A 175 -4.83 -12.10 -2.53
CA PHE A 175 -4.34 -12.90 -1.41
C PHE A 175 -5.11 -12.60 -0.10
N ILE A 176 -5.46 -11.34 0.14
CA ILE A 176 -6.19 -10.89 1.35
C ILE A 176 -7.61 -11.44 1.38
#